data_30419683e2f573a40d591397b81e082c
#
_entry.id   30419683e2f573a40d591397b81e082c
#
_cell.length_a   1.000
_cell.length_b   1.000
_cell.length_c   1.000
_cell.angle_alpha   90.00
_cell.angle_beta   90.00
_cell.angle_gamma   90.00
#
_symmetry.space_group_name_H-M   'P 1'
#
loop_
_entity.id
_entity.type
_entity.pdbx_description
1 polymer ?
#
loop_
_entity_poly.entity_id
_entity_poly.type
_entity_poly.pdbx_seq_one_letter_code
_entity_poly.pdbx_strand_id
1 'polypeptide(L)'
;MQRESSKLSTIIKSRVQMNPSKIDTPVLVETLREKAGFTDDEIDFYLSLLTIKKLQKKEHYLMAGDICTAVAYVNQGCFSRYIIDEHSKEIILNFALEDYWIGDLESLFSHKPTIFYVQSLEKSELLLLSLNNFNRAIEELPKFKEFHDNKVHRNHYYSLKTLSVAKSATPEEKYLLLMKERPEFFQRIPLHYIASYLGIEPESLSRLRKRMVIKPQNS
;
A
#
# COMPACT_ATOMS: atom_id res chain seq x y z
N MET A 1 -7.90 -5.47 -34.85
CA MET A 1 -7.52 -6.10 -33.58
C MET A 1 -6.20 -6.90 -33.62
N GLN A 2 -6.04 -7.94 -34.45
CA GLN A 2 -4.78 -8.72 -34.51
C GLN A 2 -3.53 -7.94 -34.98
N ARG A 3 -3.66 -6.92 -35.85
CA ARG A 3 -2.53 -6.10 -36.34
C ARG A 3 -2.03 -5.07 -35.33
N GLU A 4 -2.85 -4.62 -34.38
CA GLU A 4 -2.43 -3.69 -33.33
C GLU A 4 -1.70 -4.41 -32.19
N SER A 5 -2.17 -5.62 -31.83
CA SER A 5 -1.48 -6.47 -30.86
C SER A 5 -0.06 -6.85 -31.32
N SER A 6 0.13 -7.12 -32.62
CA SER A 6 1.44 -7.44 -33.21
C SER A 6 2.40 -6.24 -33.22
N LYS A 7 1.90 -5.01 -33.44
CA LYS A 7 2.72 -3.78 -33.38
C LYS A 7 3.14 -3.42 -31.95
N LEU A 8 2.24 -3.57 -30.98
CA LEU A 8 2.56 -3.39 -29.56
C LEU A 8 3.65 -4.37 -29.11
N SER A 9 3.51 -5.65 -29.42
CA SER A 9 4.52 -6.67 -29.10
C SER A 9 5.90 -6.35 -29.71
N THR A 10 5.94 -5.81 -30.93
CA THR A 10 7.20 -5.44 -31.60
C THR A 10 7.84 -4.18 -30.98
N ILE A 11 7.03 -3.19 -30.60
CA ILE A 11 7.51 -1.96 -29.93
C ILE A 11 8.03 -2.26 -28.54
N ILE A 12 7.34 -3.13 -27.78
CA ILE A 12 7.76 -3.57 -26.45
C ILE A 12 9.11 -4.30 -26.55
N LYS A 13 9.26 -5.24 -27.48
CA LYS A 13 10.50 -6.01 -27.66
C LYS A 13 11.72 -5.16 -28.10
N SER A 14 11.52 -4.08 -28.83
CA SER A 14 12.63 -3.21 -29.26
C SER A 14 13.12 -2.23 -28.19
N ARG A 15 12.35 -1.99 -27.12
CA ARG A 15 12.70 -1.05 -26.02
C ARG A 15 13.22 -1.73 -24.75
N VAL A 16 13.09 -3.06 -24.63
CA VAL A 16 13.62 -3.86 -23.51
C VAL A 16 15.11 -4.15 -23.73
N GLN A 17 15.94 -3.12 -23.81
CA GLN A 17 17.41 -3.25 -23.74
C GLN A 17 18.00 -2.72 -22.42
N MET A 18 17.25 -2.77 -21.33
CA MET A 18 17.82 -2.71 -20.00
C MET A 18 17.54 -4.05 -19.32
N ASN A 19 18.64 -4.73 -18.99
CA ASN A 19 18.63 -5.96 -18.20
C ASN A 19 17.89 -5.63 -16.88
N PRO A 20 16.60 -5.96 -16.71
CA PRO A 20 15.94 -5.73 -15.44
C PRO A 20 16.64 -6.70 -14.49
N SER A 21 17.39 -6.18 -13.53
CA SER A 21 17.71 -6.96 -12.32
C SER A 21 16.38 -7.60 -11.90
N LYS A 22 16.30 -8.92 -12.03
CA LYS A 22 15.06 -9.68 -11.97
C LYS A 22 14.36 -9.35 -10.65
N ILE A 23 13.34 -8.48 -10.72
CA ILE A 23 12.54 -8.10 -9.56
C ILE A 23 11.80 -9.37 -9.12
N ASP A 24 12.12 -9.85 -7.94
CA ASP A 24 11.43 -10.99 -7.35
C ASP A 24 10.15 -10.49 -6.66
N THR A 25 9.03 -10.61 -7.35
CA THR A 25 7.72 -10.12 -6.90
C THR A 25 6.58 -11.04 -7.35
N PRO A 26 6.55 -12.28 -6.85
CA PRO A 26 5.58 -13.27 -7.32
C PRO A 26 4.13 -12.85 -7.10
N VAL A 27 3.82 -12.18 -5.98
CA VAL A 27 2.46 -11.75 -5.64
C VAL A 27 1.97 -10.66 -6.61
N LEU A 28 2.84 -9.71 -6.99
CA LEU A 28 2.48 -8.68 -7.97
C LEU A 28 2.27 -9.31 -9.35
N VAL A 29 3.16 -10.21 -9.77
CA VAL A 29 3.06 -10.93 -11.04
C VAL A 29 1.75 -11.71 -11.14
N GLU A 30 1.40 -12.47 -10.11
CA GLU A 30 0.13 -13.21 -10.04
C GLU A 30 -1.08 -12.25 -10.09
N THR A 31 -1.03 -11.14 -9.35
CA THR A 31 -2.09 -10.12 -9.36
C THR A 31 -2.26 -9.50 -10.76
N LEU A 32 -1.18 -9.18 -11.45
CA LEU A 32 -1.22 -8.63 -12.81
C LEU A 32 -1.78 -9.66 -13.80
N ARG A 33 -1.36 -10.91 -13.70
CA ARG A 33 -1.82 -11.99 -14.58
C ARG A 33 -3.29 -12.31 -14.36
N GLU A 34 -3.69 -12.57 -13.12
CA GLU A 34 -5.04 -13.09 -12.81
C GLU A 34 -6.10 -12.00 -12.73
N LYS A 35 -5.78 -10.83 -12.13
CA LYS A 35 -6.76 -9.77 -11.88
C LYS A 35 -6.77 -8.67 -12.95
N ALA A 36 -5.64 -8.46 -13.63
CA ALA A 36 -5.55 -7.47 -14.72
C ALA A 36 -5.51 -8.10 -16.13
N GLY A 37 -5.32 -9.44 -16.22
CA GLY A 37 -5.26 -10.17 -17.49
C GLY A 37 -4.05 -9.80 -18.34
N PHE A 38 -2.92 -9.42 -17.71
CA PHE A 38 -1.69 -9.09 -18.42
C PHE A 38 -1.05 -10.36 -18.99
N THR A 39 -0.50 -10.24 -20.20
CA THR A 39 0.39 -11.24 -20.78
C THR A 39 1.78 -11.16 -20.14
N ASP A 40 2.61 -12.18 -20.35
CA ASP A 40 3.98 -12.18 -19.81
C ASP A 40 4.82 -11.02 -20.38
N ASP A 41 4.69 -10.68 -21.66
CA ASP A 41 5.36 -9.53 -22.27
C ASP A 41 4.89 -8.19 -21.63
N GLU A 42 3.60 -8.05 -21.30
CA GLU A 42 3.04 -6.87 -20.61
C GLU A 42 3.53 -6.78 -19.16
N ILE A 43 3.66 -7.93 -18.47
CA ILE A 43 4.20 -8.01 -17.11
C ILE A 43 5.68 -7.59 -17.12
N ASP A 44 6.48 -8.15 -18.01
CA ASP A 44 7.90 -7.82 -18.13
C ASP A 44 8.10 -6.32 -18.41
N PHE A 45 7.30 -5.76 -19.31
CA PHE A 45 7.31 -4.33 -19.56
C PHE A 45 6.93 -3.52 -18.32
N TYR A 46 5.84 -3.88 -17.63
CA TYR A 46 5.42 -3.18 -16.41
C TYR A 46 6.48 -3.25 -15.32
N LEU A 47 7.08 -4.43 -15.08
CA LEU A 47 8.17 -4.58 -14.11
C LEU A 47 9.40 -3.73 -14.49
N SER A 48 9.66 -3.52 -15.78
CA SER A 48 10.77 -2.65 -16.23
C SER A 48 10.57 -1.17 -15.88
N LEU A 49 9.33 -0.76 -15.58
CA LEU A 49 9.00 0.61 -15.15
C LEU A 49 9.22 0.82 -13.64
N LEU A 50 9.43 -0.24 -12.88
CA LEU A 50 9.58 -0.19 -11.43
C LEU A 50 11.04 -0.06 -11.02
N THR A 51 11.28 0.64 -9.90
CA THR A 51 12.60 0.77 -9.29
C THR A 51 12.57 0.26 -7.86
N ILE A 52 13.53 -0.58 -7.48
CA ILE A 52 13.63 -1.13 -6.12
C ILE A 52 14.16 -0.06 -5.16
N LYS A 53 13.50 0.09 -4.00
CA LYS A 53 14.00 0.85 -2.85
C LYS A 53 13.95 -0.02 -1.60
N LYS A 54 15.11 -0.23 -0.95
CA LYS A 54 15.21 -0.94 0.33
C LYS A 54 15.25 0.06 1.46
N LEU A 55 14.54 -0.26 2.55
CA LEU A 55 14.50 0.56 3.75
C LEU A 55 14.79 -0.30 4.98
N GLN A 56 15.50 0.29 5.93
CA GLN A 56 15.67 -0.29 7.25
C GLN A 56 14.47 0.07 8.13
N LYS A 57 14.33 -0.65 9.25
CA LYS A 57 13.31 -0.32 10.25
C LYS A 57 13.46 1.14 10.70
N LYS A 58 12.32 1.85 10.79
CA LYS A 58 12.19 3.28 11.12
C LYS A 58 12.64 4.26 10.04
N GLU A 59 13.12 3.81 8.89
CA GLU A 59 13.36 4.71 7.77
C GLU A 59 12.05 5.18 7.15
N HIS A 60 12.04 6.44 6.69
CA HIS A 60 10.89 7.01 6.00
C HIS A 60 10.99 6.82 4.50
N TYR A 61 9.89 6.38 3.91
CA TYR A 61 9.70 6.46 2.47
C TYR A 61 9.28 7.87 2.04
N LEU A 62 8.41 8.51 2.83
CA LEU A 62 7.87 9.85 2.60
C LEU A 62 7.76 10.57 3.94
N MET A 63 8.08 11.87 3.97
CA MET A 63 7.96 12.72 5.15
C MET A 63 7.08 13.94 4.83
N ALA A 64 6.34 14.43 5.83
CA ALA A 64 5.56 15.66 5.66
C ALA A 64 6.48 16.81 5.24
N GLY A 65 6.04 17.58 4.24
CA GLY A 65 6.83 18.64 3.61
C GLY A 65 7.54 18.20 2.32
N ASP A 66 7.75 16.91 2.11
CA ASP A 66 8.31 16.38 0.86
C ASP A 66 7.27 16.41 -0.27
N ILE A 67 7.74 16.44 -1.51
CA ILE A 67 6.91 16.17 -2.70
C ILE A 67 7.00 14.67 -3.01
N CYS A 68 5.85 13.98 -3.06
CA CYS A 68 5.80 12.59 -3.48
C CYS A 68 6.14 12.46 -4.96
N THR A 69 7.21 11.74 -5.30
CA THR A 69 7.68 11.59 -6.69
C THR A 69 7.34 10.24 -7.31
N ALA A 70 6.88 9.31 -6.50
CA ALA A 70 6.49 7.96 -6.93
C ALA A 70 5.42 7.40 -5.99
N VAL A 71 4.55 6.53 -6.49
CA VAL A 71 3.81 5.58 -5.66
C VAL A 71 4.64 4.32 -5.49
N ALA A 72 4.46 3.62 -4.39
CA ALA A 72 5.25 2.46 -4.04
C ALA A 72 4.38 1.25 -3.76
N TYR A 73 4.72 0.12 -4.36
CA TYR A 73 4.18 -1.18 -4.02
C TYR A 73 5.03 -1.81 -2.92
N VAL A 74 4.40 -2.30 -1.86
CA VAL A 74 5.09 -3.03 -0.79
C VAL A 74 5.37 -4.44 -1.28
N ASN A 75 6.61 -4.69 -1.70
CA ASN A 75 7.06 -6.01 -2.12
C ASN A 75 7.36 -6.91 -0.91
N GLN A 76 7.98 -6.33 0.11
CA GLN A 76 8.26 -6.97 1.38
C GLN A 76 8.23 -5.94 2.50
N GLY A 77 7.65 -6.32 3.64
CA GLY A 77 7.71 -5.52 4.86
C GLY A 77 6.38 -4.92 5.29
N CYS A 78 6.46 -4.03 6.27
CA CYS A 78 5.31 -3.39 6.88
C CYS A 78 5.57 -1.90 7.07
N PHE A 79 4.58 -1.08 6.74
CA PHE A 79 4.65 0.38 6.83
C PHE A 79 3.49 0.93 7.65
N SER A 80 3.74 2.04 8.36
CA SER A 80 2.71 2.91 8.89
C SER A 80 2.62 4.19 8.08
N ARG A 81 1.39 4.68 7.83
CA ARG A 81 1.13 6.04 7.35
C ARG A 81 0.47 6.82 8.48
N TYR A 82 1.03 7.98 8.80
CA TYR A 82 0.58 8.80 9.90
C TYR A 82 0.71 10.29 9.62
N ILE A 83 0.08 11.10 10.46
CA ILE A 83 0.29 12.53 10.57
C ILE A 83 0.76 12.85 11.99
N ILE A 84 1.35 14.03 12.16
CA ILE A 84 1.66 14.57 13.48
C ILE A 84 0.65 15.68 13.76
N ASP A 85 -0.06 15.59 14.89
CA ASP A 85 -1.03 16.57 15.30
C ASP A 85 -0.38 17.81 15.96
N GLU A 86 -1.19 18.80 16.36
CA GLU A 86 -0.75 20.02 17.03
C GLU A 86 -0.08 19.79 18.39
N HIS A 87 -0.28 18.61 18.99
CA HIS A 87 0.36 18.20 20.25
C HIS A 87 1.60 17.33 20.02
N SER A 88 2.12 17.27 18.79
CA SER A 88 3.26 16.44 18.39
C SER A 88 3.03 14.94 18.58
N LYS A 89 1.76 14.48 18.56
CA LYS A 89 1.38 13.07 18.65
C LYS A 89 1.25 12.47 17.27
N GLU A 90 1.84 11.27 17.07
CA GLU A 90 1.65 10.48 15.84
C GLU A 90 0.24 9.87 15.81
N ILE A 91 -0.56 10.27 14.83
CA ILE A 91 -1.88 9.72 14.57
C ILE A 91 -1.78 8.75 13.40
N ILE A 92 -1.83 7.47 13.70
CA ILE A 92 -1.76 6.41 12.68
C ILE A 92 -3.06 6.39 11.87
N LEU A 93 -2.93 6.52 10.56
CA LEU A 93 -4.05 6.51 9.63
C LEU A 93 -4.30 5.14 9.01
N ASN A 94 -3.23 4.44 8.66
CA ASN A 94 -3.30 3.06 8.14
C ASN A 94 -1.94 2.36 8.22
N PHE A 95 -1.99 1.05 7.98
CA PHE A 95 -0.81 0.21 7.77
C PHE A 95 -0.86 -0.39 6.37
N ALA A 96 0.32 -0.65 5.82
CA ALA A 96 0.49 -1.33 4.55
C ALA A 96 1.48 -2.48 4.71
N LEU A 97 1.04 -3.67 4.35
CA LEU A 97 1.82 -4.88 4.24
C LEU A 97 2.06 -5.20 2.75
N GLU A 98 2.57 -6.37 2.47
CA GLU A 98 2.74 -6.86 1.11
C GLU A 98 1.44 -6.76 0.29
N ASP A 99 1.54 -6.59 -1.02
CA ASP A 99 0.43 -6.36 -1.97
C ASP A 99 -0.34 -5.05 -1.77
N TYR A 100 0.21 -4.09 -1.00
CA TYR A 100 -0.36 -2.76 -0.85
C TYR A 100 0.43 -1.70 -1.62
N TRP A 101 -0.29 -0.71 -2.13
CA TRP A 101 0.28 0.52 -2.67
C TRP A 101 0.25 1.62 -1.63
N ILE A 102 1.37 2.33 -1.49
CA ILE A 102 1.55 3.44 -0.56
C ILE A 102 2.12 4.67 -1.28
N GLY A 103 1.92 5.83 -0.69
CA GLY A 103 2.34 7.11 -1.23
C GLY A 103 1.26 8.17 -1.01
N ASP A 104 1.41 9.30 -1.67
CA ASP A 104 0.42 10.38 -1.70
C ASP A 104 0.15 10.77 -3.15
N LEU A 105 -1.00 10.32 -3.67
CA LEU A 105 -1.40 10.60 -5.05
C LEU A 105 -1.68 12.09 -5.27
N GLU A 106 -2.24 12.79 -4.28
CA GLU A 106 -2.46 14.23 -4.38
C GLU A 106 -1.13 14.97 -4.56
N SER A 107 -0.15 14.67 -3.71
CA SER A 107 1.19 15.25 -3.82
C SER A 107 1.88 14.86 -5.13
N LEU A 108 1.75 13.60 -5.56
CA LEU A 108 2.34 13.09 -6.81
C LEU A 108 1.85 13.86 -8.05
N PHE A 109 0.55 14.09 -8.14
CA PHE A 109 -0.05 14.73 -9.31
C PHE A 109 -0.05 16.26 -9.24
N SER A 110 -0.22 16.84 -8.03
CA SER A 110 -0.26 18.30 -7.86
C SER A 110 1.12 18.93 -7.67
N HIS A 111 2.16 18.13 -7.40
CA HIS A 111 3.49 18.58 -7.00
C HIS A 111 3.51 19.47 -5.74
N LYS A 112 2.48 19.34 -4.88
CA LYS A 112 2.42 20.03 -3.58
C LYS A 112 3.04 19.13 -2.49
N PRO A 113 3.59 19.77 -1.43
CA PRO A 113 4.10 19.02 -0.29
C PRO A 113 3.02 18.12 0.34
N THR A 114 3.39 16.90 0.69
CA THR A 114 2.53 15.98 1.45
C THR A 114 2.42 16.39 2.92
N ILE A 115 1.32 16.02 3.56
CA ILE A 115 1.15 16.13 5.02
C ILE A 115 1.43 14.81 5.74
N PHE A 116 1.69 13.74 4.99
CA PHE A 116 1.82 12.39 5.52
C PHE A 116 3.27 12.02 5.75
N TYR A 117 3.46 11.18 6.77
CA TYR A 117 4.67 10.39 6.96
C TYR A 117 4.36 8.94 6.58
N VAL A 118 5.29 8.30 5.89
CA VAL A 118 5.25 6.86 5.59
C VAL A 118 6.55 6.24 6.08
N GLN A 119 6.47 5.45 7.16
CA GLN A 119 7.62 4.87 7.83
C GLN A 119 7.60 3.36 7.79
N SER A 120 8.75 2.77 7.54
CA SER A 120 8.95 1.33 7.60
C SER A 120 9.00 0.85 9.05
N LEU A 121 8.19 -0.17 9.40
CA LEU A 121 8.15 -0.76 10.73
C LEU A 121 9.14 -1.92 10.91
N GLU A 122 9.69 -2.43 9.80
CA GLU A 122 10.68 -3.50 9.76
C GLU A 122 11.56 -3.33 8.51
N LYS A 123 12.57 -4.17 8.30
CA LYS A 123 13.35 -4.17 7.06
C LYS A 123 12.43 -4.48 5.88
N SER A 124 12.40 -3.61 4.90
CA SER A 124 11.38 -3.61 3.85
C SER A 124 11.97 -3.34 2.46
N GLU A 125 11.21 -3.76 1.44
CA GLU A 125 11.49 -3.49 0.04
C GLU A 125 10.25 -2.93 -0.65
N LEU A 126 10.43 -1.82 -1.35
CA LEU A 126 9.41 -1.15 -2.16
C LEU A 126 9.76 -1.23 -3.64
N LEU A 127 8.74 -1.37 -4.47
CA LEU A 127 8.83 -1.17 -5.91
C LEU A 127 8.17 0.18 -6.24
N LEU A 128 8.98 1.12 -6.71
CA LEU A 128 8.56 2.50 -6.95
C LEU A 128 8.11 2.67 -8.41
N LEU A 129 6.94 3.24 -8.60
CA LEU A 129 6.42 3.67 -9.89
C LEU A 129 6.38 5.20 -9.90
N SER A 130 7.34 5.84 -10.60
CA SER A 130 7.40 7.29 -10.76
C SER A 130 6.22 7.80 -11.58
N LEU A 131 5.87 9.10 -11.45
CA LEU A 131 4.81 9.72 -12.26
C LEU A 131 5.04 9.54 -13.76
N ASN A 132 6.27 9.70 -14.23
CA ASN A 132 6.61 9.51 -15.65
C ASN A 132 6.35 8.07 -16.11
N ASN A 133 6.78 7.07 -15.30
CA ASN A 133 6.56 5.66 -15.61
C ASN A 133 5.09 5.25 -15.45
N PHE A 134 4.36 5.89 -14.54
CA PHE A 134 2.92 5.72 -14.41
C PHE A 134 2.19 6.17 -15.69
N ASN A 135 2.52 7.35 -16.23
CA ASN A 135 1.96 7.84 -17.47
C ASN A 135 2.30 6.91 -18.64
N ARG A 136 3.55 6.43 -18.71
CA ARG A 136 3.95 5.43 -19.71
C ARG A 136 3.16 4.13 -19.58
N ALA A 137 2.90 3.65 -18.36
CA ALA A 137 2.09 2.45 -18.15
C ALA A 137 0.65 2.65 -18.67
N ILE A 138 0.06 3.84 -18.47
CA ILE A 138 -1.28 4.17 -19.01
C ILE A 138 -1.28 4.19 -20.55
N GLU A 139 -0.24 4.78 -21.14
CA GLU A 139 -0.16 4.93 -22.61
C GLU A 139 0.16 3.61 -23.32
N GLU A 140 1.09 2.81 -22.76
CA GLU A 140 1.63 1.62 -23.41
C GLU A 140 0.90 0.31 -22.99
N LEU A 141 0.14 0.32 -21.87
CA LEU A 141 -0.62 -0.83 -21.35
C LEU A 141 -2.11 -0.46 -21.17
N PRO A 142 -2.97 -0.63 -22.17
CA PRO A 142 -4.39 -0.26 -22.06
C PRO A 142 -5.11 -0.87 -20.85
N LYS A 143 -4.77 -2.10 -20.46
CA LYS A 143 -5.33 -2.79 -19.30
C LYS A 143 -4.88 -2.18 -17.97
N PHE A 144 -3.74 -1.48 -17.93
CA PHE A 144 -3.22 -0.87 -16.71
C PHE A 144 -4.17 0.22 -16.20
N LYS A 145 -4.73 1.03 -17.10
CA LYS A 145 -5.68 2.08 -16.69
C LYS A 145 -6.88 1.48 -15.97
N GLU A 146 -7.50 0.46 -16.55
CA GLU A 146 -8.65 -0.22 -15.94
C GLU A 146 -8.29 -0.86 -14.59
N PHE A 147 -7.16 -1.55 -14.55
CA PHE A 147 -6.64 -2.15 -13.30
C PHE A 147 -6.42 -1.10 -12.22
N HIS A 148 -5.79 0.03 -12.56
CA HIS A 148 -5.53 1.13 -11.65
C HIS A 148 -6.84 1.76 -11.14
N ASP A 149 -7.77 2.10 -12.03
CA ASP A 149 -9.05 2.72 -11.70
C ASP A 149 -9.85 1.81 -10.75
N ASN A 150 -9.89 0.51 -10.99
CA ASN A 150 -10.52 -0.48 -10.11
C ASN A 150 -9.86 -0.52 -8.71
N LYS A 151 -8.53 -0.41 -8.64
CA LYS A 151 -7.79 -0.31 -7.36
C LYS A 151 -8.14 0.97 -6.60
N VAL A 152 -8.20 2.12 -7.28
CA VAL A 152 -8.58 3.42 -6.69
C VAL A 152 -10.00 3.39 -6.15
N HIS A 153 -10.97 2.90 -6.91
CA HIS A 153 -12.36 2.76 -6.48
C HIS A 153 -12.49 1.87 -5.24
N ARG A 154 -11.80 0.72 -5.24
CA ARG A 154 -11.81 -0.19 -4.10
C ARG A 154 -11.20 0.46 -2.84
N ASN A 155 -10.08 1.15 -2.98
CA ASN A 155 -9.43 1.86 -1.88
C ASN A 155 -10.32 2.97 -1.31
N HIS A 156 -11.01 3.72 -2.18
CA HIS A 156 -11.97 4.74 -1.75
C HIS A 156 -13.12 4.13 -0.94
N TYR A 157 -13.71 3.03 -1.42
CA TYR A 157 -14.76 2.31 -0.68
C TYR A 157 -14.28 1.84 0.70
N TYR A 158 -13.08 1.25 0.79
CA TYR A 158 -12.51 0.84 2.07
C TYR A 158 -12.25 2.02 3.01
N SER A 159 -11.80 3.15 2.49
CA SER A 159 -11.59 4.37 3.29
C SER A 159 -12.90 4.89 3.88
N LEU A 160 -13.98 4.93 3.10
CA LEU A 160 -15.30 5.31 3.59
C LEU A 160 -15.84 4.32 4.64
N LYS A 161 -15.68 3.02 4.42
CA LYS A 161 -16.06 1.98 5.40
C LYS A 161 -15.30 2.17 6.72
N THR A 162 -13.98 2.35 6.65
CA THR A 162 -13.13 2.57 7.83
C THR A 162 -13.55 3.83 8.60
N LEU A 163 -13.84 4.93 7.89
CA LEU A 163 -14.31 6.18 8.49
C LEU A 163 -15.67 5.99 9.17
N SER A 164 -16.58 5.26 8.57
CA SER A 164 -17.88 4.94 9.15
C SER A 164 -17.72 4.16 10.46
N VAL A 165 -16.92 3.09 10.45
CA VAL A 165 -16.61 2.29 11.66
C VAL A 165 -15.92 3.16 12.73
N ALA A 166 -14.98 4.02 12.32
CA ALA A 166 -14.28 4.91 13.25
C ALA A 166 -15.23 5.85 14.01
N LYS A 167 -16.32 6.27 13.36
CA LYS A 167 -17.32 7.18 13.96
C LYS A 167 -18.41 6.47 14.79
N SER A 168 -18.77 5.24 14.46
CA SER A 168 -19.94 4.57 15.04
C SER A 168 -19.60 3.45 16.02
N ALA A 169 -18.45 2.81 15.89
CA ALA A 169 -18.10 1.64 16.68
C ALA A 169 -17.34 2.00 17.97
N THR A 170 -17.59 1.24 19.01
CA THR A 170 -16.83 1.29 20.27
C THR A 170 -15.39 0.81 20.07
N PRO A 171 -14.45 1.15 20.95
CA PRO A 171 -13.07 0.65 20.87
C PRO A 171 -12.99 -0.88 20.85
N GLU A 172 -13.87 -1.57 21.56
CA GLU A 172 -13.95 -3.03 21.59
C GLU A 172 -14.37 -3.60 20.24
N GLU A 173 -15.41 -3.03 19.64
CA GLU A 173 -15.89 -3.43 18.30
C GLU A 173 -14.85 -3.18 17.22
N LYS A 174 -14.15 -2.03 17.26
CA LYS A 174 -13.04 -1.72 16.34
C LYS A 174 -11.92 -2.75 16.46
N TYR A 175 -11.55 -3.10 17.69
CA TYR A 175 -10.52 -4.08 17.95
C TYR A 175 -10.91 -5.47 17.43
N LEU A 176 -12.12 -5.93 17.72
CA LEU A 176 -12.65 -7.21 17.24
C LEU A 176 -12.71 -7.29 15.71
N LEU A 177 -13.20 -6.21 15.09
CA LEU A 177 -13.25 -6.10 13.65
C LEU A 177 -11.84 -6.17 13.03
N LEU A 178 -10.89 -5.44 13.60
CA LEU A 178 -9.51 -5.46 13.14
C LEU A 178 -8.87 -6.85 13.30
N MET A 179 -9.12 -7.53 14.41
CA MET A 179 -8.66 -8.92 14.62
C MET A 179 -9.23 -9.89 13.60
N LYS A 180 -10.49 -9.70 13.21
CA LYS A 180 -11.18 -10.55 12.24
C LYS A 180 -10.70 -10.29 10.81
N GLU A 181 -10.56 -9.01 10.44
CA GLU A 181 -10.25 -8.62 9.05
C GLU A 181 -8.73 -8.63 8.77
N ARG A 182 -7.89 -8.36 9.79
CA ARG A 182 -6.45 -8.16 9.64
C ARG A 182 -5.65 -8.77 10.81
N PRO A 183 -5.79 -10.09 11.05
CA PRO A 183 -5.10 -10.77 12.17
C PRO A 183 -3.56 -10.64 12.08
N GLU A 184 -3.00 -10.51 10.86
CA GLU A 184 -1.58 -10.33 10.61
C GLU A 184 -1.01 -9.03 11.21
N PHE A 185 -1.84 -7.99 11.43
CA PHE A 185 -1.39 -6.76 12.07
C PHE A 185 -0.92 -7.01 13.51
N PHE A 186 -1.60 -7.90 14.24
CA PHE A 186 -1.26 -8.21 15.63
C PHE A 186 0.01 -9.06 15.79
N GLN A 187 0.50 -9.64 14.71
CA GLN A 187 1.73 -10.43 14.69
C GLN A 187 2.95 -9.56 14.37
N ARG A 188 2.78 -8.48 13.57
CA ARG A 188 3.89 -7.70 13.01
C ARG A 188 3.96 -6.26 13.52
N ILE A 189 2.82 -5.68 13.93
CA ILE A 189 2.73 -4.27 14.30
C ILE A 189 2.75 -4.14 15.81
N PRO A 190 3.64 -3.29 16.37
CA PRO A 190 3.65 -2.99 17.80
C PRO A 190 2.31 -2.46 18.30
N LEU A 191 1.87 -2.93 19.48
CA LEU A 191 0.52 -2.64 19.99
C LEU A 191 0.24 -1.15 20.22
N HIS A 192 1.25 -0.33 20.51
CA HIS A 192 1.04 1.12 20.66
C HIS A 192 0.64 1.79 19.32
N TYR A 193 1.15 1.31 18.19
CA TYR A 193 0.69 1.77 16.87
C TYR A 193 -0.74 1.30 16.58
N ILE A 194 -1.09 0.07 16.96
CA ILE A 194 -2.46 -0.43 16.84
C ILE A 194 -3.41 0.39 17.73
N ALA A 195 -3.00 0.75 18.96
CA ALA A 195 -3.78 1.61 19.83
C ALA A 195 -4.03 2.99 19.19
N SER A 196 -2.99 3.62 18.64
CA SER A 196 -3.11 4.89 17.91
C SER A 196 -4.08 4.76 16.72
N TYR A 197 -3.96 3.70 15.92
CA TYR A 197 -4.85 3.43 14.78
C TYR A 197 -6.32 3.25 15.20
N LEU A 198 -6.56 2.62 16.37
CA LEU A 198 -7.90 2.43 16.92
C LEU A 198 -8.45 3.69 17.63
N GLY A 199 -7.60 4.71 17.80
CA GLY A 199 -7.95 5.95 18.52
C GLY A 199 -8.12 5.76 20.02
N ILE A 200 -7.33 4.87 20.64
CA ILE A 200 -7.34 4.58 22.08
C ILE A 200 -5.94 4.63 22.67
N GLU A 201 -5.87 4.83 24.01
CA GLU A 201 -4.58 4.79 24.70
C GLU A 201 -4.06 3.34 24.81
N PRO A 202 -2.71 3.12 24.76
CA PRO A 202 -2.09 1.79 24.83
C PRO A 202 -2.52 0.97 26.06
N GLU A 203 -2.68 1.61 27.22
CA GLU A 203 -3.14 0.98 28.44
C GLU A 203 -4.58 0.47 28.33
N SER A 204 -5.43 1.22 27.63
CA SER A 204 -6.81 0.83 27.36
C SER A 204 -6.87 -0.39 26.43
N LEU A 205 -6.02 -0.42 25.38
CA LEU A 205 -5.89 -1.60 24.53
C LEU A 205 -5.39 -2.84 25.31
N SER A 206 -4.39 -2.65 26.19
CA SER A 206 -3.88 -3.73 27.02
C SER A 206 -4.96 -4.31 27.96
N ARG A 207 -5.76 -3.44 28.61
CA ARG A 207 -6.90 -3.87 29.45
C ARG A 207 -7.97 -4.58 28.65
N LEU A 208 -8.30 -4.08 27.46
CA LEU A 208 -9.26 -4.70 26.55
C LEU A 208 -8.84 -6.13 26.20
N ARG A 209 -7.59 -6.33 25.78
CA ARG A 209 -7.04 -7.65 25.44
C ARG A 209 -7.10 -8.63 26.61
N LYS A 210 -6.74 -8.20 27.83
CA LYS A 210 -6.83 -9.04 29.02
C LYS A 210 -8.25 -9.50 29.28
N ARG A 211 -9.26 -8.61 29.17
CA ARG A 211 -10.67 -8.97 29.36
C ARG A 211 -11.16 -10.00 28.34
N MET A 212 -10.67 -9.93 27.11
CA MET A 212 -11.09 -10.85 26.03
C MET A 212 -10.48 -12.25 26.18
N VAL A 213 -9.26 -12.35 26.71
CA VAL A 213 -8.61 -13.65 27.01
C VAL A 213 -9.33 -14.36 28.16
N ILE A 214 -9.91 -13.60 29.11
CA ILE A 214 -10.61 -14.14 30.28
C ILE A 214 -12.07 -14.56 29.99
N LYS A 215 -12.68 -14.06 28.91
CA LYS A 215 -13.98 -14.54 28.44
C LYS A 215 -13.76 -15.70 27.46
N PRO A 216 -13.93 -16.99 27.86
CA PRO A 216 -14.02 -18.07 26.90
C PRO A 216 -15.25 -17.77 26.03
N GLN A 217 -15.10 -17.98 24.72
CA GLN A 217 -16.22 -17.96 23.78
C GLN A 217 -17.22 -19.04 24.24
N ASN A 218 -18.21 -18.66 25.01
CA ASN A 218 -19.37 -19.47 25.22
C ASN A 218 -20.27 -19.25 23.98
N SER A 219 -20.21 -20.25 23.13
CA SER A 219 -21.08 -20.75 22.04
C SER A 219 -22.07 -19.80 21.43
#